data_c9cc258c3c6208931a602dc8baf02c3d
#
_entry.id   c9cc258c3c6208931a602dc8baf02c3d
#
_cell.length_a   1.000
_cell.length_b   1.000
_cell.length_c   1.000
_cell.angle_alpha   90.00
_cell.angle_beta   90.00
_cell.angle_gamma   90.00
#
_symmetry.space_group_name_H-M   'P 1'
#
loop_
_entity.id
_entity.type
_entity.pdbx_description
1 polymer ?
#
loop_
_entity_poly.entity_id
_entity_poly.type
_entity_poly.pdbx_seq_one_letter_code
_entity_poly.pdbx_strand_id
1 'polypeptide(L)'
;MSEPSALLIQSLEKGLAVLESFRGHASLSLQEMARENGITIGSAQRVAYTLEKTGYLFKDPRSKRYSMTVKAVGLGYSYLYRQPLFQHAHAVLHQVNQECGEIVNLAVPDGDNMVFVMRVAPARHIPEYLPVGTQIPCVATASGRALWALLPPDELDLRLRNVTCAKYTPHTTTDVDRLRALIDEARRDQYAYADEEFFAGDLNVAAVIYGDNGDPLGAVNISVPKPRWSLARAREELGPLVIRAARAISKRN
;
A
#
# COMPACT_ATOMS: atom_id res chain seq x y z
N MET A 1 -23.70 13.55 -5.75
CA MET A 1 -23.91 12.72 -4.56
C MET A 1 -25.07 11.79 -4.87
N SER A 2 -24.80 10.50 -5.15
CA SER A 2 -25.84 9.51 -5.35
C SER A 2 -26.54 9.25 -4.00
N GLU A 3 -27.88 9.13 -4.02
CA GLU A 3 -28.65 8.76 -2.83
C GLU A 3 -28.09 7.45 -2.23
N PRO A 4 -28.00 7.35 -0.89
CA PRO A 4 -27.55 6.13 -0.24
C PRO A 4 -28.49 4.98 -0.64
N SER A 5 -27.93 3.93 -1.23
CA SER A 5 -28.70 2.73 -1.58
C SER A 5 -29.43 2.18 -0.36
N ALA A 6 -30.69 1.81 -0.51
CA ALA A 6 -31.51 1.19 0.56
C ALA A 6 -30.87 -0.15 1.07
N LEU A 7 -29.90 -0.69 0.35
CA LEU A 7 -29.14 -1.89 0.72
C LEU A 7 -27.94 -1.60 1.65
N LEU A 8 -27.55 -0.32 1.82
CA LEU A 8 -26.43 0.05 2.67
C LEU A 8 -26.81 0.00 4.15
N ILE A 9 -26.14 -0.86 4.91
CA ILE A 9 -26.33 -0.96 6.36
C ILE A 9 -25.40 0.05 7.03
N GLN A 10 -25.91 1.26 7.30
CA GLN A 10 -25.14 2.37 7.88
C GLN A 10 -24.42 2.03 9.20
N SER A 11 -24.99 1.14 10.03
CA SER A 11 -24.34 0.71 11.27
C SER A 11 -23.12 -0.18 11.01
N LEU A 12 -23.15 -1.00 9.98
CA LEU A 12 -22.01 -1.81 9.56
C LEU A 12 -20.92 -0.92 8.94
N GLU A 13 -21.29 0.01 8.05
CA GLU A 13 -20.38 1.00 7.47
C GLU A 13 -19.61 1.75 8.57
N LYS A 14 -20.32 2.31 9.56
CA LYS A 14 -19.70 2.99 10.71
C LYS A 14 -18.79 2.06 11.53
N GLY A 15 -19.16 0.79 11.66
CA GLY A 15 -18.35 -0.21 12.36
C GLY A 15 -17.01 -0.47 11.67
N LEU A 16 -17.03 -0.62 10.36
CA LEU A 16 -15.83 -0.80 9.54
C LEU A 16 -14.96 0.46 9.53
N ALA A 17 -15.56 1.64 9.36
CA ALA A 17 -14.83 2.91 9.39
C ALA A 17 -14.12 3.13 10.74
N VAL A 18 -14.75 2.79 11.86
CA VAL A 18 -14.11 2.85 13.19
C VAL A 18 -12.94 1.88 13.30
N LEU A 19 -13.02 0.66 12.75
CA LEU A 19 -11.87 -0.25 12.72
C LEU A 19 -10.72 0.32 11.86
N GLU A 20 -11.04 0.91 10.72
CA GLU A 20 -10.07 1.52 9.83
C GLU A 20 -9.38 2.74 10.44
N SER A 21 -10.06 3.50 11.30
CA SER A 21 -9.49 4.68 11.98
C SER A 21 -8.34 4.32 12.94
N PHE A 22 -8.15 3.04 13.29
CA PHE A 22 -6.97 2.60 14.04
C PHE A 22 -5.68 2.55 13.21
N ARG A 23 -5.73 2.77 11.89
CA ARG A 23 -4.52 2.91 11.09
C ARG A 23 -3.70 4.10 11.61
N GLY A 24 -2.46 3.82 12.00
CA GLY A 24 -1.57 4.85 12.59
C GLY A 24 -1.81 5.18 14.07
N HIS A 25 -2.79 4.54 14.71
CA HIS A 25 -3.09 4.77 16.13
C HIS A 25 -2.98 3.48 16.95
N ALA A 26 -2.13 3.47 17.95
CA ALA A 26 -2.04 2.35 18.88
C ALA A 26 -3.32 2.21 19.75
N SER A 27 -3.99 3.33 20.03
CA SER A 27 -5.26 3.36 20.75
C SER A 27 -6.04 4.64 20.47
N LEU A 28 -7.38 4.57 20.54
CA LEU A 28 -8.29 5.72 20.38
C LEU A 28 -9.27 5.82 21.57
N SER A 29 -9.59 7.04 21.97
CA SER A 29 -10.73 7.34 22.85
C SER A 29 -12.03 7.42 22.04
N LEU A 30 -13.20 7.40 22.69
CA LEU A 30 -14.48 7.59 22.03
C LEU A 30 -14.60 8.94 21.30
N GLN A 31 -13.98 9.98 21.85
CA GLN A 31 -13.98 11.31 21.26
C GLN A 31 -13.15 11.36 19.97
N GLU A 32 -11.97 10.74 19.98
CA GLU A 32 -11.12 10.62 18.79
C GLU A 32 -11.80 9.77 17.70
N MET A 33 -12.39 8.62 18.05
CA MET A 33 -13.18 7.81 17.12
C MET A 33 -14.33 8.61 16.49
N ALA A 34 -15.06 9.37 17.30
CA ALA A 34 -16.17 10.19 16.83
C ALA A 34 -15.71 11.26 15.84
N ARG A 35 -14.62 11.96 16.18
CA ARG A 35 -14.03 13.02 15.35
C ARG A 35 -13.53 12.48 14.02
N GLU A 36 -12.74 11.42 14.04
CA GLU A 36 -12.12 10.85 12.82
C GLU A 36 -13.13 10.25 11.85
N ASN A 37 -14.25 9.76 12.38
CA ASN A 37 -15.29 9.16 11.55
C ASN A 37 -16.49 10.10 11.27
N GLY A 38 -16.46 11.35 11.73
CA GLY A 38 -17.55 12.29 11.52
C GLY A 38 -18.89 11.84 12.14
N ILE A 39 -18.85 11.06 13.24
CA ILE A 39 -20.02 10.51 13.91
C ILE A 39 -20.20 11.11 15.31
N THR A 40 -21.41 10.99 15.90
CA THR A 40 -21.63 11.42 17.28
C THR A 40 -20.89 10.51 18.28
N ILE A 41 -20.54 11.04 19.46
CA ILE A 41 -19.93 10.26 20.56
C ILE A 41 -20.82 9.07 20.95
N GLY A 42 -22.14 9.26 20.98
CA GLY A 42 -23.09 8.19 21.27
C GLY A 42 -23.07 7.07 20.20
N SER A 43 -22.88 7.43 18.91
CA SER A 43 -22.69 6.45 17.84
C SER A 43 -21.35 5.73 17.99
N ALA A 44 -20.25 6.45 18.24
CA ALA A 44 -18.94 5.87 18.50
C ALA A 44 -18.96 4.90 19.69
N GLN A 45 -19.68 5.26 20.77
CA GLN A 45 -19.84 4.40 21.95
C GLN A 45 -20.56 3.08 21.62
N ARG A 46 -21.63 3.13 20.84
CA ARG A 46 -22.39 1.92 20.42
C ARG A 46 -21.53 1.02 19.53
N VAL A 47 -20.82 1.61 18.57
CA VAL A 47 -19.90 0.87 17.68
C VAL A 47 -18.76 0.25 18.49
N ALA A 48 -18.07 1.03 19.33
CA ALA A 48 -16.97 0.55 20.15
C ALA A 48 -17.40 -0.57 21.10
N TYR A 49 -18.58 -0.45 21.71
CA TYR A 49 -19.16 -1.51 22.56
C TYR A 49 -19.40 -2.80 21.76
N THR A 50 -19.96 -2.71 20.56
CA THR A 50 -20.20 -3.87 19.70
C THR A 50 -18.87 -4.53 19.30
N LEU A 51 -17.86 -3.74 18.89
CA LEU A 51 -16.56 -4.24 18.50
C LEU A 51 -15.78 -4.85 19.69
N GLU A 52 -15.95 -4.31 20.89
CA GLU A 52 -15.43 -4.90 22.13
C GLU A 52 -16.10 -6.24 22.43
N LYS A 53 -17.45 -6.31 22.39
CA LYS A 53 -18.22 -7.54 22.63
C LYS A 53 -17.95 -8.62 21.59
N THR A 54 -17.69 -8.25 20.36
CA THR A 54 -17.29 -9.16 19.28
C THR A 54 -15.80 -9.49 19.29
N GLY A 55 -15.03 -8.87 20.19
CA GLY A 55 -13.61 -9.18 20.44
C GLY A 55 -12.64 -8.54 19.46
N TYR A 56 -13.03 -7.56 18.65
CA TYR A 56 -12.12 -6.80 17.77
C TYR A 56 -11.42 -5.67 18.49
N LEU A 57 -12.05 -5.09 19.51
CA LEU A 57 -11.45 -4.06 20.35
C LEU A 57 -11.30 -4.54 21.79
N PHE A 58 -10.26 -4.04 22.43
CA PHE A 58 -10.05 -4.13 23.88
C PHE A 58 -10.12 -2.73 24.47
N LYS A 59 -10.90 -2.57 25.54
CA LYS A 59 -10.99 -1.33 26.30
C LYS A 59 -10.09 -1.40 27.52
N ASP A 60 -9.09 -0.55 27.59
CA ASP A 60 -8.24 -0.46 28.77
C ASP A 60 -9.06 0.08 29.97
N PRO A 61 -9.10 -0.65 31.10
CA PRO A 61 -9.94 -0.27 32.26
C PRO A 61 -9.45 1.03 32.97
N ARG A 62 -8.17 1.40 32.81
CA ARG A 62 -7.59 2.58 33.43
C ARG A 62 -7.73 3.82 32.57
N SER A 63 -7.20 3.76 31.35
CA SER A 63 -7.21 4.90 30.41
C SER A 63 -8.55 5.10 29.70
N LYS A 64 -9.44 4.09 29.70
CA LYS A 64 -10.69 4.05 28.95
C LYS A 64 -10.52 4.14 27.42
N ARG A 65 -9.28 4.01 26.94
CA ARG A 65 -8.97 3.96 25.52
C ARG A 65 -9.19 2.56 24.95
N TYR A 66 -9.41 2.49 23.65
CA TYR A 66 -9.61 1.24 22.93
C TYR A 66 -8.40 0.96 22.04
N SER A 67 -8.03 -0.30 21.91
CA SER A 67 -7.01 -0.79 20.99
C SER A 67 -7.52 -1.99 20.20
N MET A 68 -6.93 -2.24 19.02
CA MET A 68 -7.21 -3.42 18.23
C MET A 68 -6.75 -4.69 18.95
N THR A 69 -7.50 -5.77 18.81
CA THR A 69 -7.06 -7.10 19.27
C THR A 69 -6.43 -7.89 18.11
N VAL A 70 -5.74 -8.98 18.44
CA VAL A 70 -5.19 -9.93 17.46
C VAL A 70 -6.25 -10.53 16.53
N LYS A 71 -7.53 -10.51 16.92
CA LYS A 71 -8.64 -11.02 16.10
C LYS A 71 -8.70 -10.37 14.72
N ALA A 72 -8.33 -9.10 14.61
CA ALA A 72 -8.31 -8.39 13.33
C ALA A 72 -7.33 -9.00 12.31
N VAL A 73 -6.22 -9.60 12.78
CA VAL A 73 -5.23 -10.27 11.92
C VAL A 73 -5.87 -11.43 11.13
N GLY A 74 -6.86 -12.11 11.74
CA GLY A 74 -7.57 -13.21 11.08
C GLY A 74 -8.32 -12.82 9.80
N LEU A 75 -8.77 -11.57 9.69
CA LEU A 75 -9.40 -11.06 8.45
C LEU A 75 -8.35 -10.96 7.33
N GLY A 76 -7.20 -10.35 7.62
CA GLY A 76 -6.09 -10.23 6.67
C GLY A 76 -5.50 -11.60 6.28
N TYR A 77 -5.41 -12.54 7.22
CA TYR A 77 -4.97 -13.92 6.96
C TYR A 77 -5.83 -14.60 5.89
N SER A 78 -7.16 -14.46 5.96
CA SER A 78 -8.08 -15.06 4.99
C SER A 78 -7.85 -14.55 3.57
N TYR A 79 -7.48 -13.26 3.43
CA TYR A 79 -7.08 -12.68 2.15
C TYR A 79 -5.74 -13.24 1.67
N LEU A 80 -4.71 -13.18 2.52
CA LEU A 80 -3.34 -13.56 2.14
C LEU A 80 -3.21 -15.05 1.85
N TYR A 81 -3.84 -15.92 2.64
CA TYR A 81 -3.68 -17.38 2.52
C TYR A 81 -4.25 -17.97 1.24
N ARG A 82 -5.32 -17.39 0.70
CA ARG A 82 -6.06 -17.94 -0.45
C ARG A 82 -5.62 -17.42 -1.81
N GLN A 83 -4.74 -16.43 -1.87
CA GLN A 83 -4.28 -15.86 -3.13
C GLN A 83 -3.08 -16.63 -3.70
N PRO A 84 -3.21 -17.28 -4.87
CA PRO A 84 -2.10 -18.00 -5.51
C PRO A 84 -0.88 -17.10 -5.74
N LEU A 85 -1.11 -15.80 -6.00
CA LEU A 85 -0.06 -14.79 -6.16
C LEU A 85 0.96 -14.84 -5.02
N PHE A 86 0.50 -14.93 -3.75
CA PHE A 86 1.40 -14.86 -2.60
C PHE A 86 2.28 -16.11 -2.46
N GLN A 87 1.75 -17.28 -2.81
CA GLN A 87 2.52 -18.52 -2.78
C GLN A 87 3.68 -18.49 -3.78
N HIS A 88 3.43 -18.00 -5.01
CA HIS A 88 4.45 -17.88 -6.05
C HIS A 88 5.44 -16.75 -5.73
N ALA A 89 4.95 -15.62 -5.24
CA ALA A 89 5.78 -14.46 -4.93
C ALA A 89 6.80 -14.74 -3.83
N HIS A 90 6.46 -15.56 -2.82
CA HIS A 90 7.32 -15.77 -1.65
C HIS A 90 8.74 -16.22 -2.01
N ALA A 91 8.88 -17.27 -2.81
CA ALA A 91 10.19 -17.78 -3.22
C ALA A 91 10.98 -16.75 -4.06
N VAL A 92 10.29 -16.07 -4.99
CA VAL A 92 10.93 -15.07 -5.87
C VAL A 92 11.40 -13.85 -5.07
N LEU A 93 10.58 -13.33 -4.14
CA LEU A 93 10.96 -12.19 -3.30
C LEU A 93 12.20 -12.52 -2.45
N HIS A 94 12.26 -13.73 -1.86
CA HIS A 94 13.43 -14.16 -1.10
C HIS A 94 14.68 -14.28 -1.97
N GLN A 95 14.57 -14.85 -3.18
CA GLN A 95 15.68 -14.94 -4.11
C GLN A 95 16.21 -13.55 -4.50
N VAL A 96 15.30 -12.62 -4.83
CA VAL A 96 15.67 -11.24 -5.20
C VAL A 96 16.31 -10.51 -4.02
N ASN A 97 15.76 -10.69 -2.81
CA ASN A 97 16.35 -10.12 -1.59
C ASN A 97 17.78 -10.64 -1.34
N GLN A 98 18.04 -11.94 -1.57
CA GLN A 98 19.39 -12.51 -1.48
C GLN A 98 20.33 -11.96 -2.55
N GLU A 99 19.84 -11.76 -3.79
CA GLU A 99 20.61 -11.23 -4.91
C GLU A 99 21.04 -9.77 -4.69
N CYS A 100 20.10 -8.89 -4.29
CA CYS A 100 20.39 -7.46 -4.13
C CYS A 100 20.80 -7.05 -2.70
N GLY A 101 20.48 -7.86 -1.67
CA GLY A 101 20.73 -7.52 -0.27
C GLY A 101 19.85 -6.39 0.26
N GLU A 102 18.74 -6.07 -0.41
CA GLU A 102 17.86 -4.93 -0.11
C GLU A 102 16.43 -5.38 0.17
N ILE A 103 15.58 -4.45 0.60
CA ILE A 103 14.18 -4.73 0.91
C ILE A 103 13.41 -5.00 -0.39
N VAL A 104 12.66 -6.11 -0.42
CA VAL A 104 11.78 -6.47 -1.54
C VAL A 104 10.36 -6.61 -1.04
N ASN A 105 9.43 -5.92 -1.68
CA ASN A 105 8.02 -5.92 -1.30
C ASN A 105 7.14 -6.40 -2.45
N LEU A 106 6.00 -6.97 -2.10
CA LEU A 106 4.85 -7.15 -2.97
C LEU A 106 3.76 -6.18 -2.53
N ALA A 107 3.26 -5.40 -3.45
CA ALA A 107 2.14 -4.49 -3.22
C ALA A 107 1.00 -4.79 -4.19
N VAL A 108 -0.25 -4.67 -3.72
CA VAL A 108 -1.46 -4.82 -4.53
C VAL A 108 -2.26 -3.53 -4.55
N PRO A 109 -3.01 -3.24 -5.62
CA PRO A 109 -3.79 -2.01 -5.73
C PRO A 109 -5.01 -2.01 -4.79
N ASP A 110 -5.29 -0.84 -4.24
CA ASP A 110 -6.50 -0.52 -3.47
C ASP A 110 -6.89 0.94 -3.74
N GLY A 111 -7.76 1.15 -4.73
CA GLY A 111 -8.12 2.49 -5.23
C GLY A 111 -6.91 3.25 -5.79
N ASP A 112 -6.63 4.43 -5.23
CA ASP A 112 -5.47 5.25 -5.58
C ASP A 112 -4.24 4.97 -4.72
N ASN A 113 -4.26 3.86 -3.98
CA ASN A 113 -3.16 3.39 -3.16
C ASN A 113 -2.68 2.00 -3.60
N MET A 114 -1.47 1.67 -3.16
CA MET A 114 -0.94 0.31 -3.13
C MET A 114 -0.85 -0.16 -1.67
N VAL A 115 -1.12 -1.43 -1.42
CA VAL A 115 -1.03 -2.04 -0.08
C VAL A 115 0.10 -3.06 -0.07
N PHE A 116 1.05 -2.94 0.85
CA PHE A 116 2.06 -3.97 1.05
C PHE A 116 1.43 -5.24 1.62
N VAL A 117 1.53 -6.32 0.88
CA VAL A 117 0.98 -7.65 1.26
C VAL A 117 2.07 -8.67 1.58
N MET A 118 3.31 -8.40 1.17
CA MET A 118 4.48 -9.19 1.53
C MET A 118 5.70 -8.28 1.57
N ARG A 119 6.61 -8.56 2.51
CA ARG A 119 7.86 -7.83 2.68
C ARG A 119 8.98 -8.78 3.09
N VAL A 120 10.07 -8.77 2.35
CA VAL A 120 11.30 -9.48 2.65
C VAL A 120 12.38 -8.45 2.91
N ALA A 121 12.89 -8.43 4.13
CA ALA A 121 13.94 -7.51 4.54
C ALA A 121 15.27 -8.26 4.68
N PRO A 122 16.41 -7.60 4.43
CA PRO A 122 17.72 -8.19 4.69
C PRO A 122 17.91 -8.42 6.19
N ALA A 123 18.72 -9.42 6.55
CA ALA A 123 19.04 -9.72 7.96
C ALA A 123 19.79 -8.58 8.68
N ARG A 124 20.36 -7.64 7.93
CA ARG A 124 21.13 -6.49 8.43
C ARG A 124 20.31 -5.22 8.29
N HIS A 125 19.95 -4.64 9.43
CA HIS A 125 19.43 -3.28 9.61
C HIS A 125 18.19 -2.90 8.79
N ILE A 126 17.06 -2.76 9.48
CA ILE A 126 15.82 -2.17 8.98
C ILE A 126 15.70 -0.79 9.61
N PRO A 127 15.91 0.31 8.84
CA PRO A 127 15.81 1.67 9.39
C PRO A 127 14.38 2.00 9.83
N GLU A 128 13.39 1.47 9.13
CA GLU A 128 11.99 1.76 9.36
C GLU A 128 11.13 0.50 9.12
N TYR A 129 10.34 0.14 10.12
CA TYR A 129 9.45 -1.01 10.02
C TYR A 129 8.11 -0.58 9.41
N LEU A 130 7.89 -0.99 8.15
CA LEU A 130 6.59 -0.86 7.49
C LEU A 130 5.90 -2.22 7.50
N PRO A 131 4.84 -2.40 8.28
CA PRO A 131 4.14 -3.68 8.36
C PRO A 131 3.35 -3.99 7.09
N VAL A 132 3.06 -5.28 6.88
CA VAL A 132 2.02 -5.71 5.93
C VAL A 132 0.71 -5.00 6.26
N GLY A 133 -0.01 -4.53 5.23
CA GLY A 133 -1.19 -3.68 5.38
C GLY A 133 -0.89 -2.17 5.26
N THR A 134 0.39 -1.76 5.21
CA THR A 134 0.74 -0.35 4.95
C THR A 134 0.24 0.07 3.58
N GLN A 135 -0.54 1.15 3.55
CA GLN A 135 -0.98 1.83 2.32
C GLN A 135 0.03 2.89 1.92
N ILE A 136 0.34 2.92 0.63
CA ILE A 136 1.23 3.89 0.01
C ILE A 136 0.55 4.50 -1.23
N PRO A 137 0.62 5.82 -1.48
CA PRO A 137 -0.08 6.45 -2.59
C PRO A 137 0.51 6.05 -3.94
N CYS A 138 -0.33 5.76 -4.93
CA CYS A 138 0.13 5.42 -6.27
C CYS A 138 0.97 6.54 -6.89
N VAL A 139 0.57 7.78 -6.70
CA VAL A 139 1.19 8.95 -7.34
C VAL A 139 2.63 9.19 -6.88
N ALA A 140 2.97 8.89 -5.63
CA ALA A 140 4.27 9.17 -5.02
C ALA A 140 5.17 7.93 -4.86
N THR A 141 4.82 6.80 -5.48
CA THR A 141 5.55 5.54 -5.33
C THR A 141 5.83 4.85 -6.65
N ALA A 142 6.93 4.11 -6.74
CA ALA A 142 7.27 3.35 -7.94
C ALA A 142 6.20 2.29 -8.26
N SER A 143 5.69 1.57 -7.27
CA SER A 143 4.65 0.55 -7.46
C SER A 143 3.38 1.11 -8.09
N GLY A 144 2.91 2.25 -7.57
CA GLY A 144 1.72 2.90 -8.10
C GLY A 144 1.93 3.47 -9.52
N ARG A 145 3.07 4.10 -9.78
CA ARG A 145 3.41 4.62 -11.13
C ARG A 145 3.56 3.49 -12.15
N ALA A 146 4.17 2.38 -11.78
CA ALA A 146 4.25 1.20 -12.64
C ALA A 146 2.85 0.69 -13.02
N LEU A 147 1.92 0.65 -12.04
CA LEU A 147 0.53 0.27 -12.29
C LEU A 147 -0.18 1.30 -13.18
N TRP A 148 -0.05 2.60 -12.88
CA TRP A 148 -0.70 3.65 -13.66
C TRP A 148 -0.14 3.77 -15.10
N ALA A 149 1.07 3.30 -15.34
CA ALA A 149 1.65 3.19 -16.67
C ALA A 149 0.86 2.24 -17.61
N LEU A 150 0.00 1.38 -17.06
CA LEU A 150 -0.86 0.48 -17.84
C LEU A 150 -2.21 1.08 -18.22
N LEU A 151 -2.59 2.19 -17.59
CA LEU A 151 -3.88 2.82 -17.82
C LEU A 151 -3.96 3.37 -19.25
N PRO A 152 -5.13 3.29 -19.91
CA PRO A 152 -5.39 4.05 -21.12
C PRO A 152 -5.15 5.55 -20.90
N PRO A 153 -4.72 6.31 -21.92
CA PRO A 153 -4.40 7.73 -21.77
C PRO A 153 -5.53 8.55 -21.14
N ASP A 154 -6.77 8.33 -21.57
CA ASP A 154 -7.94 9.08 -21.07
C ASP A 154 -8.22 8.78 -19.57
N GLU A 155 -8.02 7.52 -19.14
CA GLU A 155 -8.18 7.13 -17.74
C GLU A 155 -7.06 7.69 -16.88
N LEU A 156 -5.82 7.65 -17.37
CA LEU A 156 -4.69 8.28 -16.70
C LEU A 156 -4.92 9.78 -16.52
N ASP A 157 -5.42 10.46 -17.54
CA ASP A 157 -5.76 11.90 -17.50
C ASP A 157 -6.82 12.20 -16.45
N LEU A 158 -7.84 11.36 -16.38
CA LEU A 158 -8.90 11.52 -15.38
C LEU A 158 -8.35 11.32 -13.95
N ARG A 159 -7.49 10.31 -13.74
CA ARG A 159 -6.86 10.07 -12.43
C ARG A 159 -5.94 11.21 -12.04
N LEU A 160 -5.08 11.67 -12.93
CA LEU A 160 -4.15 12.76 -12.65
C LEU A 160 -4.86 14.10 -12.35
N ARG A 161 -6.05 14.35 -12.95
CA ARG A 161 -6.86 15.52 -12.61
C ARG A 161 -7.52 15.45 -11.24
N ASN A 162 -7.84 14.26 -10.78
CA ASN A 162 -8.62 14.05 -9.55
C ASN A 162 -7.75 13.67 -8.35
N VAL A 163 -6.50 13.21 -8.58
CA VAL A 163 -5.64 12.77 -7.48
C VAL A 163 -5.15 13.94 -6.64
N THR A 164 -5.19 13.78 -5.33
CA THR A 164 -4.56 14.71 -4.41
C THR A 164 -3.08 14.40 -4.30
N CYS A 165 -2.24 15.25 -4.90
CA CYS A 165 -0.79 15.15 -4.79
C CYS A 165 -0.32 15.76 -3.47
N ALA A 166 -0.45 15.02 -2.37
CA ALA A 166 0.07 15.46 -1.08
C ALA A 166 1.61 15.49 -1.11
N LYS A 167 2.19 16.49 -0.46
CA LYS A 167 3.64 16.64 -0.33
C LYS A 167 4.11 15.86 0.90
N TYR A 168 4.61 14.64 0.71
CA TYR A 168 5.09 13.77 1.79
C TYR A 168 6.51 14.11 2.22
N THR A 169 7.36 14.53 1.27
CA THR A 169 8.74 14.95 1.50
C THR A 169 9.03 16.23 0.69
N PRO A 170 10.18 16.88 0.89
CA PRO A 170 10.61 17.97 0.01
C PRO A 170 10.77 17.56 -1.46
N HIS A 171 10.99 16.26 -1.72
CA HIS A 171 11.24 15.70 -3.06
C HIS A 171 9.99 15.17 -3.75
N THR A 172 8.83 15.14 -3.06
CA THR A 172 7.57 14.66 -3.66
C THR A 172 7.23 15.45 -4.93
N THR A 173 7.07 14.74 -6.04
CA THR A 173 6.59 15.31 -7.30
C THR A 173 5.09 15.60 -7.18
N THR A 174 4.72 16.88 -7.24
CA THR A 174 3.32 17.35 -7.19
C THR A 174 2.86 17.97 -8.50
N ASP A 175 3.77 18.21 -9.41
CA ASP A 175 3.49 18.72 -10.75
C ASP A 175 2.92 17.60 -11.64
N VAL A 176 1.72 17.83 -12.19
CA VAL A 176 0.96 16.83 -12.96
C VAL A 176 1.65 16.48 -14.27
N ASP A 177 2.28 17.44 -14.95
CA ASP A 177 2.97 17.18 -16.21
C ASP A 177 4.23 16.36 -15.96
N ARG A 178 4.93 16.62 -14.85
CA ARG A 178 6.08 15.83 -14.44
C ARG A 178 5.67 14.41 -14.05
N LEU A 179 4.56 14.23 -13.31
CA LEU A 179 4.02 12.92 -12.98
C LEU A 179 3.67 12.11 -14.22
N ARG A 180 3.02 12.76 -15.21
CA ARG A 180 2.73 12.15 -16.51
C ARG A 180 4.01 11.67 -17.19
N ALA A 181 5.03 12.53 -17.28
CA ALA A 181 6.30 12.17 -17.89
C ALA A 181 6.97 10.96 -17.23
N LEU A 182 6.93 10.87 -15.89
CA LEU A 182 7.43 9.71 -15.13
C LEU A 182 6.62 8.43 -15.38
N ILE A 183 5.31 8.55 -15.54
CA ILE A 183 4.44 7.41 -15.86
C ILE A 183 4.68 6.95 -17.31
N ASP A 184 4.84 7.86 -18.26
CA ASP A 184 5.17 7.54 -19.64
C ASP A 184 6.58 6.94 -19.77
N GLU A 185 7.53 7.39 -18.96
CA GLU A 185 8.85 6.76 -18.82
C GLU A 185 8.71 5.31 -18.31
N ALA A 186 7.91 5.09 -17.26
CA ALA A 186 7.64 3.75 -16.72
C ALA A 186 7.00 2.82 -17.75
N ARG A 187 6.12 3.33 -18.62
CA ARG A 187 5.51 2.56 -19.71
C ARG A 187 6.55 2.09 -20.72
N ARG A 188 7.49 2.96 -21.10
CA ARG A 188 8.56 2.60 -22.04
C ARG A 188 9.56 1.63 -21.44
N ASP A 189 9.98 1.88 -20.20
CA ASP A 189 11.05 1.16 -19.52
C ASP A 189 10.56 -0.15 -18.89
N GLN A 190 9.25 -0.38 -18.79
CA GLN A 190 8.58 -1.52 -18.12
C GLN A 190 8.82 -1.59 -16.60
N TYR A 191 9.33 -0.55 -16.00
CA TYR A 191 9.44 -0.36 -14.56
C TYR A 191 9.34 1.12 -14.23
N ALA A 192 8.95 1.44 -13.01
CA ALA A 192 8.94 2.79 -12.48
C ALA A 192 9.98 2.95 -11.37
N TYR A 193 10.29 4.19 -11.04
CA TYR A 193 11.09 4.54 -9.86
C TYR A 193 10.44 5.71 -9.10
N ALA A 194 10.80 5.85 -7.83
CA ALA A 194 10.54 7.03 -7.02
C ALA A 194 11.75 7.30 -6.12
N ASP A 195 12.20 8.56 -6.08
CA ASP A 195 13.41 8.98 -5.40
C ASP A 195 13.06 9.93 -4.26
N GLU A 196 13.04 9.42 -3.03
CA GLU A 196 12.69 10.13 -1.80
C GLU A 196 11.29 10.80 -1.80
N GLU A 197 10.36 10.34 -2.62
CA GLU A 197 9.09 11.06 -2.81
C GLU A 197 8.03 10.76 -1.76
N PHE A 198 7.98 9.54 -1.22
CA PHE A 198 7.05 9.17 -0.15
C PHE A 198 7.76 9.06 1.20
N PHE A 199 8.93 8.45 1.25
CA PHE A 199 9.79 8.40 2.43
C PHE A 199 11.13 9.09 2.13
N ALA A 200 11.56 10.01 3.02
CA ALA A 200 12.87 10.62 2.91
C ALA A 200 13.97 9.55 3.08
N GLY A 201 14.99 9.61 2.25
CA GLY A 201 16.09 8.65 2.26
C GLY A 201 15.79 7.30 1.60
N ASP A 202 14.58 7.11 1.00
CA ASP A 202 14.19 5.91 0.27
C ASP A 202 14.22 6.13 -1.24
N LEU A 203 14.85 5.22 -1.95
CA LEU A 203 14.80 5.12 -3.40
C LEU A 203 14.24 3.76 -3.76
N ASN A 204 13.23 3.72 -4.62
CA ASN A 204 12.61 2.46 -4.97
C ASN A 204 12.35 2.31 -6.47
N VAL A 205 12.40 1.07 -6.95
CA VAL A 205 12.05 0.66 -8.30
C VAL A 205 10.97 -0.41 -8.25
N ALA A 206 10.05 -0.42 -9.20
CA ALA A 206 8.94 -1.38 -9.21
C ALA A 206 8.53 -1.79 -10.61
N ALA A 207 8.10 -3.05 -10.76
CA ALA A 207 7.51 -3.58 -11.99
C ALA A 207 6.20 -4.32 -11.70
N VAL A 208 5.29 -4.30 -12.68
CA VAL A 208 3.94 -4.88 -12.56
C VAL A 208 3.98 -6.39 -12.72
N ILE A 209 3.19 -7.07 -11.89
CA ILE A 209 2.91 -8.48 -11.93
C ILE A 209 1.56 -8.69 -12.61
N TYR A 210 1.50 -9.61 -13.55
CA TYR A 210 0.31 -9.93 -14.33
C TYR A 210 -0.28 -11.29 -13.95
N GLY A 211 -1.59 -11.38 -14.01
CA GLY A 211 -2.33 -12.65 -13.95
C GLY A 211 -2.37 -13.38 -15.28
N ASP A 212 -3.03 -14.54 -15.29
CA ASP A 212 -3.16 -15.40 -16.46
C ASP A 212 -3.85 -14.71 -17.66
N ASN A 213 -4.77 -13.80 -17.39
CA ASN A 213 -5.50 -13.03 -18.40
C ASN A 213 -4.76 -11.75 -18.86
N GLY A 214 -3.55 -11.49 -18.35
CA GLY A 214 -2.83 -10.25 -18.59
C GLY A 214 -3.28 -9.07 -17.70
N ASP A 215 -4.21 -9.28 -16.79
CA ASP A 215 -4.64 -8.24 -15.84
C ASP A 215 -3.56 -7.96 -14.81
N PRO A 216 -3.35 -6.69 -14.41
CA PRO A 216 -2.39 -6.34 -13.38
C PRO A 216 -2.89 -6.81 -12.00
N LEU A 217 -2.12 -7.67 -11.34
CA LEU A 217 -2.40 -8.16 -9.99
C LEU A 217 -1.76 -7.33 -8.88
N GLY A 218 -0.67 -6.65 -9.19
CA GLY A 218 0.11 -5.88 -8.23
C GLY A 218 1.47 -5.51 -8.79
N ALA A 219 2.40 -5.17 -7.91
CA ALA A 219 3.77 -4.84 -8.29
C ALA A 219 4.76 -5.43 -7.28
N VAL A 220 5.89 -5.91 -7.78
CA VAL A 220 7.07 -6.13 -6.95
C VAL A 220 7.89 -4.85 -6.93
N ASN A 221 8.41 -4.49 -5.75
CA ASN A 221 9.27 -3.33 -5.62
C ASN A 221 10.53 -3.67 -4.81
N ILE A 222 11.64 -3.03 -5.16
CA ILE A 222 12.90 -3.07 -4.42
C ILE A 222 13.11 -1.67 -3.85
N SER A 223 13.25 -1.59 -2.53
CA SER A 223 13.44 -0.34 -1.78
C SER A 223 14.86 -0.32 -1.21
N VAL A 224 15.59 0.76 -1.47
CA VAL A 224 17.00 0.91 -1.13
C VAL A 224 17.28 2.25 -0.45
N PRO A 225 18.22 2.31 0.50
CA PRO A 225 18.56 3.56 1.18
C PRO A 225 19.37 4.47 0.25
N LYS A 226 18.92 5.71 0.07
CA LYS A 226 19.55 6.74 -0.75
C LYS A 226 21.04 6.97 -0.45
N PRO A 227 21.52 6.91 0.80
CA PRO A 227 22.95 7.08 1.08
C PRO A 227 23.86 6.02 0.46
N ARG A 228 23.32 4.83 0.13
CA ARG A 228 24.08 3.73 -0.51
C ARG A 228 23.84 3.61 -2.00
N TRP A 229 22.76 4.20 -2.50
CA TRP A 229 22.33 4.04 -3.87
C TRP A 229 22.06 5.38 -4.55
N SER A 230 22.68 5.62 -5.71
CA SER A 230 22.27 6.70 -6.60
C SER A 230 21.10 6.23 -7.48
N LEU A 231 20.30 7.18 -7.97
CA LEU A 231 19.22 6.87 -8.91
C LEU A 231 19.73 6.18 -10.17
N ALA A 232 20.87 6.65 -10.72
CA ALA A 232 21.48 6.05 -11.90
C ALA A 232 21.83 4.56 -11.67
N ARG A 233 22.49 4.26 -10.55
CA ARG A 233 22.84 2.89 -10.18
C ARG A 233 21.59 2.01 -9.97
N ALA A 234 20.58 2.54 -9.28
CA ALA A 234 19.34 1.78 -9.03
C ALA A 234 18.61 1.46 -10.34
N ARG A 235 18.59 2.38 -11.29
CA ARG A 235 18.00 2.15 -12.61
C ARG A 235 18.75 1.10 -13.40
N GLU A 236 20.08 1.13 -13.37
CA GLU A 236 20.95 0.21 -14.10
C GLU A 236 20.92 -1.22 -13.52
N GLU A 237 21.06 -1.36 -12.19
CA GLU A 237 21.18 -2.67 -11.54
C GLU A 237 19.80 -3.26 -11.14
N LEU A 238 18.90 -2.44 -10.54
CA LEU A 238 17.64 -2.92 -9.97
C LEU A 238 16.49 -2.88 -10.97
N GLY A 239 16.51 -2.01 -11.99
CA GLY A 239 15.49 -1.96 -13.03
C GLY A 239 15.33 -3.31 -13.74
N PRO A 240 16.39 -3.89 -14.33
CA PRO A 240 16.33 -5.23 -14.92
C PRO A 240 15.94 -6.32 -13.91
N LEU A 241 16.42 -6.23 -12.67
CA LEU A 241 16.16 -7.20 -11.61
C LEU A 241 14.67 -7.22 -11.24
N VAL A 242 14.07 -6.05 -11.05
CA VAL A 242 12.64 -5.96 -10.66
C VAL A 242 11.72 -6.44 -11.80
N ILE A 243 12.09 -6.19 -13.08
CA ILE A 243 11.36 -6.71 -14.25
C ILE A 243 11.43 -8.25 -14.27
N ARG A 244 12.62 -8.84 -14.06
CA ARG A 244 12.78 -10.32 -13.99
C ARG A 244 11.96 -10.90 -12.85
N ALA A 245 11.97 -10.27 -11.69
CA ALA A 245 11.17 -10.69 -10.54
C ALA A 245 9.66 -10.66 -10.84
N ALA A 246 9.19 -9.55 -11.41
CA ALA A 246 7.78 -9.42 -11.79
C ALA A 246 7.35 -10.48 -12.80
N ARG A 247 8.18 -10.77 -13.82
CA ARG A 247 7.91 -11.82 -14.81
C ARG A 247 7.92 -13.21 -14.19
N ALA A 248 8.81 -13.49 -13.24
CA ALA A 248 8.89 -14.79 -12.56
C ALA A 248 7.65 -15.04 -11.66
N ILE A 249 7.06 -13.98 -11.10
CA ILE A 249 5.84 -14.07 -10.29
C ILE A 249 4.60 -14.14 -11.19
N SER A 250 4.61 -13.43 -12.33
CA SER A 250 3.51 -13.43 -13.29
C SER A 250 3.32 -14.82 -13.87
N LYS A 251 2.10 -15.34 -13.77
CA LYS A 251 1.72 -16.54 -14.50
C LYS A 251 1.53 -16.14 -15.97
N ARG A 252 2.44 -16.50 -16.83
CA ARG A 252 2.24 -16.54 -18.27
C ARG A 252 2.26 -18.00 -18.69
N ASN A 253 1.15 -18.46 -19.24
CA ASN A 253 1.13 -19.59 -20.17
C ASN A 253 1.82 -19.19 -21.46
#